data_70c80486a59f49940282b46cc84a5050
#
_entry.id   70c80486a59f49940282b46cc84a5050
#
_cell.length_a   1.000
_cell.length_b   1.000
_cell.length_c   1.000
_cell.angle_alpha   90.00
_cell.angle_beta   90.00
_cell.angle_gamma   90.00
#
_symmetry.space_group_name_H-M   'P 1'
#
loop_
_entity.id
_entity.type
_entity.pdbx_description
1 polymer ?
#
loop_
_entity_poly.entity_id
_entity_poly.type
_entity_poly.pdbx_seq_one_letter_code
_entity_poly.pdbx_strand_id
1 'polypeptide(L)'
;MILGIDPGPELSAYAMVELDYFLHGSDKINTKLLISLINTHTPQHIVIESIQSYGMMVGRSTFDTCYSIGRILQVCDQLSIPVSLYPRPEYARRICGVGKVNDSVLRQALLLRFGGDKKGEPLHELKGSSDKRSAYAVAVYHLDLLHNGRRDK
;
A
#
# COMPACT_ATOMS: atom_id res chain seq x y z
N MET A 1 -4.92 9.13 9.37
CA MET A 1 -4.99 8.52 8.02
C MET A 1 -3.61 8.10 7.58
N ILE A 2 -3.48 6.87 7.07
CA ILE A 2 -2.28 6.27 6.47
C ILE A 2 -2.46 6.22 4.95
N LEU A 3 -1.41 6.49 4.19
CA LEU A 3 -1.42 6.33 2.74
C LEU A 3 -0.58 5.11 2.36
N GLY A 4 -1.21 4.03 1.92
CA GLY A 4 -0.55 2.86 1.33
C GLY A 4 -0.31 3.07 -0.16
N ILE A 5 0.85 2.64 -0.66
CA ILE A 5 1.25 2.80 -2.06
C ILE A 5 1.84 1.48 -2.58
N ASP A 6 1.33 1.02 -3.71
CA ASP A 6 1.95 0.01 -4.57
C ASP A 6 2.54 0.73 -5.79
N PRO A 7 3.86 0.94 -5.83
CA PRO A 7 4.50 1.76 -6.83
C PRO A 7 4.66 1.05 -8.17
N GLY A 8 4.45 1.77 -9.25
CA GLY A 8 4.67 1.29 -10.62
C GLY A 8 5.47 2.27 -11.47
N PRO A 9 5.92 1.84 -12.66
CA PRO A 9 6.77 2.66 -13.55
C PRO A 9 6.07 3.89 -14.09
N GLU A 10 4.78 3.79 -14.42
CA GLU A 10 3.97 4.89 -14.97
C GLU A 10 2.87 5.31 -14.02
N LEU A 11 2.14 4.35 -13.48
CA LEU A 11 1.05 4.53 -12.53
C LEU A 11 1.35 3.77 -11.25
N SER A 12 1.14 4.43 -10.12
CA SER A 12 1.16 3.80 -8.80
C SER A 12 -0.27 3.68 -8.28
N ALA A 13 -0.58 2.56 -7.64
CA ALA A 13 -1.82 2.45 -6.90
C ALA A 13 -1.65 3.03 -5.49
N TYR A 14 -2.72 3.65 -4.99
CA TYR A 14 -2.76 4.12 -3.62
C TYR A 14 -4.06 3.67 -2.92
N ALA A 15 -3.99 3.64 -1.60
CA ALA A 15 -5.14 3.48 -0.72
C ALA A 15 -5.01 4.44 0.49
N MET A 16 -6.01 5.28 0.71
CA MET A 16 -6.13 6.11 1.91
C MET A 16 -6.90 5.33 2.97
N VAL A 17 -6.25 5.06 4.10
CA VAL A 17 -6.77 4.16 5.13
C VAL A 17 -6.78 4.87 6.48
N GLU A 18 -7.93 4.86 7.16
CA GLU A 18 -8.06 5.38 8.51
C GLU A 18 -7.45 4.43 9.56
N LEU A 19 -7.24 4.92 10.77
CA LEU A 19 -6.60 4.12 11.83
C LEU A 19 -7.44 2.91 12.28
N ASP A 20 -8.74 2.91 11.99
CA ASP A 20 -9.69 1.81 12.21
C ASP A 20 -9.80 0.87 11.00
N TYR A 21 -8.89 1.00 10.03
CA TYR A 21 -8.83 0.24 8.76
C TYR A 21 -9.88 0.65 7.71
N PHE A 22 -10.68 1.67 7.94
CA PHE A 22 -11.65 2.12 6.95
C PHE A 22 -10.94 2.63 5.70
N LEU A 23 -11.35 2.11 4.53
CA LEU A 23 -10.85 2.57 3.23
C LEU A 23 -11.60 3.84 2.81
N HIS A 24 -10.91 4.97 2.86
CA HIS A 24 -11.47 6.26 2.49
C HIS A 24 -11.49 6.48 0.97
N GLY A 25 -10.50 5.94 0.26
CA GLY A 25 -10.42 6.01 -1.21
C GLY A 25 -9.21 5.30 -1.76
N SER A 26 -9.27 4.92 -3.03
CA SER A 26 -8.17 4.28 -3.74
C SER A 26 -8.24 4.55 -5.24
N ASP A 27 -7.09 4.67 -5.89
CA ASP A 27 -7.00 4.79 -7.35
C ASP A 27 -5.61 4.39 -7.86
N LYS A 28 -5.42 4.43 -9.18
CA LYS A 28 -4.13 4.32 -9.87
C LYS A 28 -3.85 5.63 -10.59
N ILE A 29 -2.80 6.30 -10.19
CA ILE A 29 -2.43 7.62 -10.71
C ILE A 29 -0.93 7.70 -10.97
N ASN A 30 -0.52 8.65 -11.82
CA ASN A 30 0.90 8.89 -12.04
C ASN A 30 1.57 9.57 -10.84
N THR A 31 2.90 9.51 -10.79
CA THR A 31 3.68 10.05 -9.67
C THR A 31 3.42 11.53 -9.40
N LYS A 32 3.16 12.34 -10.44
CA LYS A 32 2.88 13.78 -10.27
C LYS A 32 1.57 14.01 -9.51
N LEU A 33 0.51 13.30 -9.88
CA LEU A 33 -0.79 13.36 -9.20
C LEU A 33 -0.70 12.78 -7.78
N LEU A 34 0.08 11.71 -7.60
CA LEU A 34 0.29 11.13 -6.27
C LEU A 34 1.02 12.11 -5.34
N ILE A 35 2.03 12.82 -5.83
CA ILE A 35 2.70 13.89 -5.08
C ILE A 35 1.71 15.02 -4.73
N SER A 36 0.85 15.41 -5.68
CA SER A 36 -0.19 16.41 -5.41
C SER A 36 -1.16 15.95 -4.32
N LEU A 37 -1.57 14.67 -4.36
CA LEU A 37 -2.43 14.06 -3.33
C LEU A 37 -1.75 14.08 -1.95
N ILE A 38 -0.46 13.73 -1.87
CA ILE A 38 0.33 13.77 -0.63
C ILE A 38 0.37 15.19 -0.06
N ASN A 39 0.64 16.20 -0.89
CA ASN A 39 0.67 17.60 -0.47
C ASN A 39 -0.69 18.09 0.02
N THR A 40 -1.78 17.65 -0.60
CA THR A 40 -3.14 18.08 -0.25
C THR A 40 -3.63 17.45 1.04
N HIS A 41 -3.41 16.15 1.20
CA HIS A 41 -3.96 15.38 2.34
C HIS A 41 -3.02 15.27 3.53
N THR A 42 -1.72 15.51 3.34
CA THR A 42 -0.69 15.42 4.39
C THR A 42 -0.89 14.22 5.33
N PRO A 43 -0.82 12.96 4.82
CA PRO A 43 -1.08 11.77 5.64
C PRO A 43 -0.11 11.69 6.82
N GLN A 44 -0.54 11.10 7.92
CA GLN A 44 0.29 10.93 9.13
C GLN A 44 1.47 9.98 8.91
N HIS A 45 1.34 9.06 7.97
CA HIS A 45 2.37 8.10 7.58
C HIS A 45 2.14 7.64 6.16
N ILE A 46 3.21 7.41 5.42
CA ILE A 46 3.17 6.78 4.10
C ILE A 46 3.82 5.40 4.19
N VAL A 47 3.15 4.41 3.60
CA VAL A 47 3.62 3.02 3.58
C VAL A 47 3.73 2.57 2.14
N ILE A 48 4.92 2.15 1.71
CA ILE A 48 5.20 1.80 0.32
C ILE A 48 5.56 0.32 0.22
N GLU A 49 4.98 -0.39 -0.75
CA GLU A 49 5.49 -1.70 -1.15
C GLU A 49 6.90 -1.53 -1.71
N SER A 50 7.90 -2.16 -1.06
CA SER A 50 9.27 -2.06 -1.51
C SER A 50 9.57 -3.01 -2.66
N ILE A 51 10.34 -2.54 -3.64
CA ILE A 51 10.81 -3.36 -4.75
C ILE A 51 11.97 -4.25 -4.28
N GLN A 52 11.95 -5.51 -4.73
CA GLN A 52 13.04 -6.47 -4.52
C GLN A 52 13.30 -7.27 -5.79
N SER A 53 14.55 -7.47 -6.14
CA SER A 53 14.94 -8.23 -7.33
C SER A 53 14.93 -9.75 -7.10
N TYR A 54 15.05 -10.20 -5.85
CA TYR A 54 15.18 -11.61 -5.48
C TYR A 54 16.29 -12.36 -6.25
N GLY A 55 17.34 -11.64 -6.66
CA GLY A 55 18.43 -12.20 -7.49
C GLY A 55 18.11 -12.32 -8.99
N MET A 56 16.94 -11.86 -9.43
CA MET A 56 16.58 -11.81 -10.86
C MET A 56 17.13 -10.56 -11.53
N MET A 57 17.35 -10.63 -12.84
CA MET A 57 17.69 -9.45 -13.64
C MET A 57 16.57 -8.42 -13.57
N VAL A 58 16.94 -7.17 -13.35
CA VAL A 58 15.99 -6.05 -13.31
C VAL A 58 15.95 -5.35 -14.66
N GLY A 59 14.74 -5.10 -15.13
CA GLY A 59 14.49 -4.38 -16.38
C GLY A 59 14.29 -2.88 -16.16
N ARG A 60 14.12 -2.14 -17.27
CA ARG A 60 13.90 -0.69 -17.25
C ARG A 60 12.74 -0.27 -16.35
N SER A 61 11.62 -1.00 -16.41
CA SER A 61 10.44 -0.70 -15.57
C SER A 61 10.75 -0.69 -14.08
N THR A 62 11.68 -1.53 -13.61
CA THR A 62 12.12 -1.54 -12.21
C THR A 62 12.83 -0.24 -11.85
N PHE A 63 13.72 0.25 -12.72
CA PHE A 63 14.41 1.53 -12.51
C PHE A 63 13.42 2.70 -12.54
N ASP A 64 12.49 2.71 -13.48
CA ASP A 64 11.46 3.77 -13.58
C ASP A 64 10.59 3.79 -12.32
N THR A 65 10.27 2.63 -11.75
CA THR A 65 9.57 2.53 -10.46
C THR A 65 10.43 3.04 -9.30
N CYS A 66 11.73 2.72 -9.27
CA CYS A 66 12.66 3.27 -8.27
C CYS A 66 12.73 4.80 -8.33
N TYR A 67 12.75 5.38 -9.54
CA TYR A 67 12.69 6.84 -9.69
C TYR A 67 11.39 7.43 -9.13
N SER A 68 10.26 6.78 -9.36
CA SER A 68 8.97 7.19 -8.80
C SER A 68 8.98 7.15 -7.27
N ILE A 69 9.50 6.07 -6.68
CA ILE A 69 9.67 5.95 -5.22
C ILE A 69 10.57 7.06 -4.69
N GLY A 70 11.74 7.29 -5.31
CA GLY A 70 12.68 8.33 -4.88
C GLY A 70 12.05 9.73 -4.84
N ARG A 71 11.21 10.05 -5.84
CA ARG A 71 10.46 11.33 -5.88
C ARG A 71 9.44 11.44 -4.74
N ILE A 72 8.76 10.35 -4.43
CA ILE A 72 7.80 10.30 -3.32
C ILE A 72 8.54 10.49 -1.99
N LEU A 73 9.66 9.77 -1.78
CA LEU A 73 10.48 9.89 -0.56
C LEU A 73 10.99 11.32 -0.37
N GLN A 74 11.46 11.98 -1.43
CA GLN A 74 11.92 13.36 -1.36
C GLN A 74 10.81 14.32 -0.89
N VAL A 75 9.58 14.15 -1.36
CA VAL A 75 8.44 14.96 -0.93
C VAL A 75 8.09 14.68 0.53
N CYS A 76 8.14 13.41 0.95
CA CYS A 76 7.90 13.02 2.34
C CYS A 76 8.92 13.67 3.28
N ASP A 77 10.21 13.67 2.91
CA ASP A 77 11.26 14.34 3.68
C ASP A 77 10.99 15.85 3.81
N GLN A 78 10.61 16.52 2.72
CA GLN A 78 10.28 17.95 2.72
C GLN A 78 9.08 18.28 3.62
N LEU A 79 8.10 17.39 3.69
CA LEU A 79 6.90 17.55 4.50
C LEU A 79 7.04 16.97 5.92
N SER A 80 8.19 16.36 6.24
CA SER A 80 8.41 15.64 7.50
C SER A 80 7.37 14.52 7.75
N ILE A 81 6.91 13.87 6.68
CA ILE A 81 5.99 12.72 6.76
C ILE A 81 6.82 11.45 6.89
N PRO A 82 6.62 10.65 7.96
CA PRO A 82 7.33 9.39 8.12
C PRO A 82 6.93 8.36 7.05
N VAL A 83 7.92 7.58 6.59
CA VAL A 83 7.71 6.54 5.56
C VAL A 83 8.21 5.20 6.06
N SER A 84 7.45 4.14 5.76
CA SER A 84 7.87 2.75 5.93
C SER A 84 7.80 2.00 4.59
N LEU A 85 8.78 1.14 4.34
CA LEU A 85 8.83 0.30 3.14
C LEU A 85 8.78 -1.16 3.57
N TYR A 86 7.84 -1.93 2.99
CA TYR A 86 7.68 -3.36 3.27
C TYR A 86 7.64 -4.17 1.99
N PRO A 87 8.43 -5.27 1.88
CA PRO A 87 8.36 -6.16 0.73
C PRO A 87 7.06 -6.98 0.74
N ARG A 88 6.52 -7.25 -0.45
CA ARG A 88 5.27 -8.00 -0.60
C ARG A 88 5.22 -9.32 0.18
N PRO A 89 6.25 -10.19 0.19
CA PRO A 89 6.20 -11.44 0.95
C PRO A 89 6.02 -11.25 2.46
N GLU A 90 6.49 -10.14 3.01
CA GLU A 90 6.38 -9.84 4.43
C GLU A 90 4.93 -9.54 4.82
N TYR A 91 4.34 -8.49 4.24
CA TYR A 91 3.00 -8.09 4.61
C TYR A 91 1.92 -9.09 4.16
N ALA A 92 2.09 -9.69 2.99
CA ALA A 92 1.11 -10.62 2.45
C ALA A 92 1.03 -11.91 3.27
N ARG A 93 2.17 -12.48 3.68
CA ARG A 93 2.20 -13.65 4.57
C ARG A 93 1.57 -13.35 5.93
N ARG A 94 1.83 -12.18 6.49
CA ARG A 94 1.28 -11.78 7.79
C ARG A 94 -0.25 -11.65 7.73
N ILE A 95 -0.77 -11.03 6.68
CA ILE A 95 -2.23 -10.85 6.49
C ILE A 95 -2.93 -12.18 6.21
N CYS A 96 -2.34 -13.03 5.37
CA CYS A 96 -2.97 -14.27 4.93
C CYS A 96 -2.72 -15.47 5.88
N GLY A 97 -1.71 -15.40 6.74
CA GLY A 97 -1.34 -16.51 7.64
C GLY A 97 -0.77 -17.75 6.92
N VAL A 98 -0.38 -17.62 5.64
CA VAL A 98 0.14 -18.72 4.81
C VAL A 98 1.44 -18.35 4.11
N GLY A 99 2.29 -19.36 3.80
CA GLY A 99 3.64 -19.12 3.27
C GLY A 99 3.68 -18.62 1.82
N LYS A 100 2.78 -19.08 0.96
CA LYS A 100 2.71 -18.66 -0.46
C LYS A 100 1.43 -17.90 -0.71
N VAL A 101 1.56 -16.63 -1.09
CA VAL A 101 0.42 -15.73 -1.30
C VAL A 101 0.43 -15.21 -2.73
N ASN A 102 -0.68 -15.45 -3.45
CA ASN A 102 -1.00 -14.80 -4.71
C ASN A 102 -2.12 -13.77 -4.51
N ASP A 103 -2.49 -13.03 -5.56
CA ASP A 103 -3.51 -11.98 -5.50
C ASP A 103 -4.90 -12.49 -5.07
N SER A 104 -5.26 -13.72 -5.45
CA SER A 104 -6.54 -14.32 -5.06
C SER A 104 -6.59 -14.62 -3.56
N VAL A 105 -5.51 -15.17 -3.01
CA VAL A 105 -5.39 -15.46 -1.57
C VAL A 105 -5.42 -14.17 -0.76
N LEU A 106 -4.67 -13.16 -1.18
CA LEU A 106 -4.66 -11.84 -0.53
C LEU A 106 -6.06 -11.20 -0.56
N ARG A 107 -6.74 -11.24 -1.73
CA ARG A 107 -8.10 -10.74 -1.86
C ARG A 107 -9.06 -11.44 -0.88
N GLN A 108 -9.03 -12.77 -0.82
CA GLN A 108 -9.90 -13.52 0.09
C GLN A 108 -9.64 -13.17 1.56
N ALA A 109 -8.37 -13.07 1.97
CA ALA A 109 -8.03 -12.70 3.33
C ALA A 109 -8.56 -11.30 3.71
N LEU A 110 -8.45 -10.31 2.81
CA LEU A 110 -8.98 -8.97 3.03
C LEU A 110 -10.52 -8.97 3.10
N LEU A 111 -11.21 -9.71 2.21
CA LEU A 111 -12.67 -9.81 2.23
C LEU A 111 -13.18 -10.47 3.51
N LEU A 112 -12.52 -11.53 3.98
CA LEU A 112 -12.89 -12.20 5.23
C LEU A 112 -12.72 -11.29 6.44
N ARG A 113 -11.70 -10.42 6.41
CA ARG A 113 -11.39 -9.55 7.55
C ARG A 113 -12.22 -8.26 7.58
N PHE A 114 -12.48 -7.65 6.43
CA PHE A 114 -13.04 -6.29 6.34
C PHE A 114 -14.39 -6.21 5.62
N GLY A 115 -14.89 -7.32 5.06
CA GLY A 115 -16.14 -7.37 4.32
C GLY A 115 -15.96 -7.44 2.80
N GLY A 116 -17.07 -7.38 2.08
CA GLY A 116 -17.11 -7.66 0.65
C GLY A 116 -16.65 -6.53 -0.27
N ASP A 117 -16.62 -6.84 -1.58
CA ASP A 117 -16.21 -5.91 -2.64
C ASP A 117 -17.32 -5.66 -3.70
N LYS A 118 -18.57 -5.96 -3.37
CA LYS A 118 -19.73 -5.57 -4.19
C LYS A 118 -20.10 -4.11 -3.95
N LYS A 119 -20.88 -3.54 -4.86
CA LYS A 119 -21.36 -2.15 -4.72
C LYS A 119 -22.04 -1.95 -3.35
N GLY A 120 -21.57 -0.96 -2.59
CA GLY A 120 -22.03 -0.68 -1.23
C GLY A 120 -21.30 -1.44 -0.11
N GLU A 121 -20.38 -2.36 -0.45
CA GLU A 121 -19.56 -3.08 0.53
C GLU A 121 -18.22 -2.35 0.80
N PRO A 122 -17.58 -2.58 1.96
CA PRO A 122 -16.41 -1.81 2.42
C PRO A 122 -15.24 -1.77 1.44
N LEU A 123 -14.97 -2.88 0.71
CA LEU A 123 -13.81 -2.98 -0.19
C LEU A 123 -14.19 -2.83 -1.67
N HIS A 124 -15.36 -2.23 -1.97
CA HIS A 124 -15.82 -2.02 -3.35
C HIS A 124 -14.79 -1.30 -4.22
N GLU A 125 -14.14 -0.27 -3.70
CA GLU A 125 -13.12 0.52 -4.40
C GLU A 125 -11.90 -0.29 -4.85
N LEU A 126 -11.64 -1.45 -4.22
CA LEU A 126 -10.53 -2.35 -4.56
C LEU A 126 -10.89 -3.39 -5.62
N LYS A 127 -12.17 -3.46 -6.03
CA LYS A 127 -12.64 -4.45 -6.99
C LYS A 127 -11.91 -4.31 -8.33
N GLY A 128 -11.52 -5.45 -8.91
CA GLY A 128 -10.88 -5.50 -10.23
C GLY A 128 -9.42 -5.05 -10.30
N SER A 129 -8.81 -4.61 -9.19
CA SER A 129 -7.42 -4.14 -9.19
C SER A 129 -6.58 -4.83 -8.11
N SER A 130 -5.61 -5.66 -8.52
CA SER A 130 -4.61 -6.26 -7.64
C SER A 130 -3.73 -5.21 -6.97
N ASP A 131 -3.35 -4.17 -7.72
CA ASP A 131 -2.44 -3.13 -7.24
C ASP A 131 -3.09 -2.26 -6.15
N LYS A 132 -4.37 -1.89 -6.31
CA LYS A 132 -5.11 -1.18 -5.25
C LYS A 132 -5.25 -2.04 -3.99
N ARG A 133 -5.44 -3.37 -4.15
CA ARG A 133 -5.43 -4.30 -3.00
C ARG A 133 -4.07 -4.39 -2.33
N SER A 134 -2.97 -4.37 -3.10
CA SER A 134 -1.61 -4.33 -2.56
C SER A 134 -1.38 -3.05 -1.75
N ALA A 135 -1.77 -1.90 -2.29
CA ALA A 135 -1.68 -0.61 -1.61
C ALA A 135 -2.47 -0.58 -0.29
N TYR A 136 -3.70 -1.13 -0.29
CA TYR A 136 -4.49 -1.27 0.93
C TYR A 136 -3.85 -2.27 1.91
N ALA A 137 -3.40 -3.42 1.43
CA ALA A 137 -2.82 -4.46 2.27
C ALA A 137 -1.54 -4.01 2.99
N VAL A 138 -0.65 -3.27 2.32
CA VAL A 138 0.58 -2.76 2.95
C VAL A 138 0.27 -1.73 4.04
N ALA A 139 -0.79 -0.91 3.86
CA ALA A 139 -1.27 0.01 4.89
C ALA A 139 -1.88 -0.74 6.09
N VAL A 140 -2.70 -1.77 5.83
CA VAL A 140 -3.28 -2.65 6.86
C VAL A 140 -2.18 -3.31 7.69
N TYR A 141 -1.15 -3.83 7.05
CA TYR A 141 0.00 -4.43 7.73
C TYR A 141 0.68 -3.45 8.69
N HIS A 142 0.93 -2.23 8.24
CA HIS A 142 1.52 -1.19 9.09
C HIS A 142 0.63 -0.86 10.29
N LEU A 143 -0.68 -0.74 10.08
CA LEU A 143 -1.64 -0.53 11.18
C LEU A 143 -1.63 -1.68 12.18
N ASP A 144 -1.53 -2.93 11.70
CA ASP A 144 -1.40 -4.10 12.57
C ASP A 144 -0.14 -4.03 13.46
N LEU A 145 0.98 -3.57 12.92
CA LEU A 145 2.21 -3.37 13.70
C LEU A 145 2.02 -2.29 14.77
N LEU A 146 1.37 -1.16 14.42
CA LEU A 146 1.10 -0.09 15.37
C LEU A 146 0.16 -0.54 16.51
N HIS A 147 -0.87 -1.31 16.19
CA HIS A 147 -1.84 -1.79 17.18
C HIS A 147 -1.26 -2.88 18.08
N ASN A 148 -0.42 -3.78 17.56
CA ASN A 148 0.24 -4.81 18.35
C ASN A 148 1.31 -4.20 19.27
N GLY A 149 2.13 -3.27 18.78
CA GLY A 149 3.12 -2.57 19.62
C GLY A 149 2.53 -1.69 20.74
N ARG A 150 1.22 -1.39 20.69
CA ARG A 150 0.50 -0.71 21.78
C ARG A 150 -0.03 -1.68 22.86
N ARG A 151 -0.17 -2.98 22.53
CA ARG A 151 -0.65 -4.00 23.49
C ARG A 151 0.46 -4.52 24.40
N ASP A 152 1.72 -4.32 24.00
CA ASP A 152 2.89 -4.80 24.75
C ASP A 152 3.49 -3.73 25.69
N LYS A 153 2.78 -2.62 25.91
CA LYS A 153 3.11 -1.55 26.87
C LYS A 153 2.01 -1.39 27.89
#